data_423231c5cc83708afde2a3a819a46a59
#
_entry.id   423231c5cc83708afde2a3a819a46a59
#
_cell.length_a   1.000
_cell.length_b   1.000
_cell.length_c   1.000
_cell.angle_alpha   90.00
_cell.angle_beta   90.00
_cell.angle_gamma   90.00
#
_symmetry.space_group_name_H-M   'P 1'
#
loop_
_entity.id
_entity.type
_entity.pdbx_description
1 polymer ?
#
loop_
_entity_poly.entity_id
_entity_poly.type
_entity_poly.pdbx_seq_one_letter_code
_entity_poly.pdbx_strand_id
1 'polypeptide(L)'
;MAPNEAERDLLFKQFGRAFFKQDMDALYAVVTENFTYSILVNDESRVMRSRDAVAAFFKERNGTQKDVRFEDVVFHHAQEATFMTYRVTGIDLATNERFERIGVERYTFDDGRNAEKDVYIKPV
;
A
#
# COMPACT_ATOMS: atom_id res chain seq x y z
N MET A 1 14.81 3.69 -15.44
CA MET A 1 13.76 4.56 -15.96
C MET A 1 12.41 4.15 -15.38
N ALA A 2 11.59 5.11 -14.99
CA ALA A 2 10.27 4.82 -14.46
C ALA A 2 9.32 4.34 -15.57
N PRO A 3 8.39 3.45 -15.29
CA PRO A 3 7.38 3.01 -16.24
C PRO A 3 6.45 4.17 -16.64
N ASN A 4 5.80 4.06 -17.79
CA ASN A 4 4.82 5.05 -18.23
C ASN A 4 3.51 4.91 -17.42
N GLU A 5 2.56 5.82 -17.60
CA GLU A 5 1.33 5.83 -16.81
C GLU A 5 0.52 4.53 -16.94
N ALA A 6 0.41 4.00 -18.16
CA ALA A 6 -0.33 2.76 -18.39
C ALA A 6 0.33 1.56 -17.67
N GLU A 7 1.65 1.50 -17.71
CA GLU A 7 2.41 0.47 -17.00
C GLU A 7 2.27 0.61 -15.48
N ARG A 8 2.29 1.85 -14.97
CA ARG A 8 2.09 2.12 -13.55
C ARG A 8 0.69 1.70 -13.11
N ASP A 9 -0.33 2.02 -13.89
CA ASP A 9 -1.71 1.64 -13.57
C ASP A 9 -1.86 0.12 -13.47
N LEU A 10 -1.20 -0.62 -14.35
CA LEU A 10 -1.21 -2.08 -14.31
C LEU A 10 -0.52 -2.61 -13.05
N LEU A 11 0.64 -2.04 -12.68
CA LEU A 11 1.36 -2.41 -11.47
C LEU A 11 0.48 -2.19 -10.22
N PHE A 12 -0.23 -1.05 -10.15
CA PHE A 12 -1.08 -0.75 -9.01
C PHE A 12 -2.29 -1.67 -8.92
N LYS A 13 -2.89 -2.03 -10.06
CA LYS A 13 -3.98 -3.01 -10.08
C LYS A 13 -3.53 -4.37 -9.58
N GLN A 14 -2.38 -4.82 -10.05
CA GLN A 14 -1.82 -6.11 -9.64
C GLN A 14 -1.42 -6.12 -8.17
N PHE A 15 -0.79 -5.03 -7.70
CA PHE A 15 -0.43 -4.87 -6.29
C PHE A 15 -1.68 -4.88 -5.40
N GLY A 16 -2.69 -4.09 -5.74
CA GLY A 16 -3.93 -4.00 -4.96
C GLY A 16 -4.65 -5.35 -4.88
N ARG A 17 -4.72 -6.07 -5.99
CA ARG A 17 -5.33 -7.41 -6.01
C ARG A 17 -4.57 -8.37 -5.11
N ALA A 18 -3.23 -8.37 -5.20
CA ALA A 18 -2.40 -9.22 -4.37
C ALA A 18 -2.52 -8.86 -2.88
N PHE A 19 -2.59 -7.57 -2.58
CA PHE A 19 -2.79 -7.07 -1.22
C PHE A 19 -4.10 -7.58 -0.61
N PHE A 20 -5.22 -7.41 -1.30
CA PHE A 20 -6.52 -7.85 -0.78
C PHE A 20 -6.65 -9.36 -0.70
N LYS A 21 -6.01 -10.10 -1.57
CA LYS A 21 -6.00 -11.57 -1.55
C LYS A 21 -4.91 -12.16 -0.66
N GLN A 22 -4.00 -11.33 -0.17
CA GLN A 22 -2.79 -11.74 0.56
C GLN A 22 -1.94 -12.74 -0.22
N ASP A 23 -1.89 -12.58 -1.52
CA ASP A 23 -1.10 -13.40 -2.41
C ASP A 23 0.32 -12.83 -2.53
N MET A 24 1.22 -13.33 -1.70
CA MET A 24 2.59 -12.82 -1.63
C MET A 24 3.41 -13.11 -2.89
N ASP A 25 3.15 -14.22 -3.56
CA ASP A 25 3.82 -14.53 -4.82
C ASP A 25 3.44 -13.51 -5.90
N ALA A 26 2.15 -13.19 -6.01
CA ALA A 26 1.66 -12.18 -6.94
C ALA A 26 2.20 -10.79 -6.60
N LEU A 27 2.30 -10.45 -5.31
CA LEU A 27 2.84 -9.17 -4.87
C LEU A 27 4.31 -9.03 -5.28
N TYR A 28 5.12 -10.04 -5.00
CA TYR A 28 6.55 -10.01 -5.30
C TYR A 28 6.86 -10.22 -6.78
N ALA A 29 5.85 -10.49 -7.60
CA ALA A 29 5.99 -10.45 -9.06
C ALA A 29 6.02 -9.01 -9.60
N VAL A 30 5.46 -8.04 -8.86
CA VAL A 30 5.32 -6.64 -9.32
C VAL A 30 6.16 -5.65 -8.50
N VAL A 31 6.96 -6.14 -7.58
CA VAL A 31 7.89 -5.31 -6.80
C VAL A 31 9.32 -5.80 -7.01
N THR A 32 10.29 -4.94 -6.70
CA THR A 32 11.71 -5.32 -6.77
C THR A 32 12.07 -6.28 -5.64
N GLU A 33 13.17 -7.01 -5.82
CA GLU A 33 13.65 -7.96 -4.83
C GLU A 33 13.93 -7.29 -3.47
N ASN A 34 14.43 -6.05 -3.51
CA ASN A 34 14.73 -5.25 -2.32
C ASN A 34 13.64 -4.24 -2.00
N PHE A 35 12.41 -4.54 -2.36
CA PHE A 35 11.24 -3.68 -2.13
C PHE A 35 11.12 -3.29 -0.65
N THR A 36 10.85 -2.01 -0.40
CA THR A 36 10.63 -1.46 0.92
C THR A 36 9.21 -0.94 1.06
N TYR A 37 8.54 -1.38 2.10
CA TYR A 37 7.19 -0.93 2.47
C TYR A 37 7.29 -0.16 3.78
N SER A 38 7.00 1.13 3.76
CA SER A 38 7.00 1.98 4.94
C SER A 38 5.59 2.49 5.20
N ILE A 39 5.20 2.56 6.46
CA ILE A 39 3.90 3.11 6.85
C ILE A 39 4.02 3.93 8.12
N LEU A 40 3.42 5.11 8.11
CA LEU A 40 3.25 5.97 9.28
C LEU A 40 1.76 6.09 9.57
N VAL A 41 1.34 5.64 10.74
CA VAL A 41 -0.04 5.73 11.21
C VAL A 41 -0.04 5.89 12.73
N ASN A 42 -0.85 6.80 13.27
CA ASN A 42 -0.97 7.04 14.72
C ASN A 42 0.38 7.27 15.41
N ASP A 43 1.25 8.08 14.79
CA ASP A 43 2.59 8.41 15.28
C ASP A 43 3.57 7.21 15.31
N GLU A 44 3.16 6.07 14.79
CA GLU A 44 4.02 4.90 14.66
C GLU A 44 4.54 4.78 13.24
N SER A 45 5.85 4.65 13.11
CA SER A 45 6.52 4.41 11.85
C SER A 45 7.00 2.97 11.80
N ARG A 46 6.71 2.28 10.71
CA ARG A 46 7.09 0.89 10.52
C ARG A 46 7.69 0.72 9.14
N VAL A 47 8.86 0.09 9.07
CA VAL A 47 9.56 -0.15 7.79
C VAL A 47 9.77 -1.64 7.64
N MET A 48 9.31 -2.19 6.51
CA MET A 48 9.39 -3.61 6.20
C MET A 48 10.23 -3.80 4.93
N ARG A 49 11.35 -4.51 5.08
CA ARG A 49 12.32 -4.68 4.00
C ARG A 49 12.44 -6.12 3.50
N SER A 50 11.69 -7.05 4.09
CA SER A 50 11.72 -8.45 3.68
C SER A 50 10.32 -8.93 3.33
N ARG A 51 10.27 -9.97 2.50
CA ARG A 51 9.00 -10.61 2.15
C ARG A 51 8.27 -11.10 3.40
N ASP A 52 8.99 -11.70 4.34
CA ASP A 52 8.41 -12.20 5.58
C ASP A 52 7.83 -11.08 6.44
N ALA A 53 8.51 -9.93 6.52
CA ALA A 53 8.03 -8.77 7.27
C ALA A 53 6.75 -8.19 6.64
N VAL A 54 6.70 -8.09 5.32
CA VAL A 54 5.51 -7.61 4.59
C VAL A 54 4.35 -8.58 4.77
N ALA A 55 4.61 -9.89 4.66
CA ALA A 55 3.57 -10.91 4.85
C ALA A 55 3.00 -10.87 6.27
N ALA A 56 3.85 -10.72 7.28
CA ALA A 56 3.43 -10.60 8.67
C ALA A 56 2.57 -9.36 8.90
N PHE A 57 2.93 -8.24 8.29
CA PHE A 57 2.16 -7.00 8.36
C PHE A 57 0.77 -7.17 7.74
N PHE A 58 0.67 -7.79 6.56
CA PHE A 58 -0.61 -8.03 5.91
C PHE A 58 -1.51 -8.92 6.75
N LYS A 59 -0.96 -9.98 7.33
CA LYS A 59 -1.70 -10.89 8.20
C LYS A 59 -2.21 -10.18 9.45
N GLU A 60 -1.37 -9.38 10.09
CA GLU A 60 -1.73 -8.58 11.26
C GLU A 60 -2.86 -7.61 10.91
N ARG A 61 -2.75 -6.92 9.80
CA ARG A 61 -3.76 -5.95 9.36
C ARG A 61 -5.11 -6.62 9.10
N ASN A 62 -5.12 -7.76 8.42
CA ASN A 62 -6.36 -8.51 8.18
C ASN A 62 -6.97 -9.05 9.47
N GLY A 63 -6.16 -9.31 10.48
CA GLY A 63 -6.63 -9.77 11.79
C GLY A 63 -7.13 -8.65 12.71
N THR A 64 -6.86 -7.39 12.38
CA THR A 64 -7.23 -6.24 13.23
C THR A 64 -8.32 -5.37 12.63
N GLN A 65 -8.64 -5.54 11.35
CA GLN A 65 -9.61 -4.69 10.65
C GLN A 65 -10.48 -5.54 9.74
N LYS A 66 -11.71 -5.08 9.51
CA LYS A 66 -12.61 -5.67 8.51
C LYS A 66 -13.34 -4.57 7.72
N ASP A 67 -13.97 -4.96 6.61
CA ASP A 67 -14.76 -4.08 5.75
C ASP A 67 -13.98 -2.85 5.30
N VAL A 68 -12.70 -3.05 5.01
CA VAL A 68 -11.80 -1.96 4.59
C VAL A 68 -12.14 -1.55 3.18
N ARG A 69 -12.35 -0.24 2.98
CA ARG A 69 -12.63 0.36 1.66
C ARG A 69 -11.73 1.55 1.43
N PHE A 70 -11.22 1.64 0.21
CA PHE A 70 -10.50 2.81 -0.27
C PHE A 70 -11.44 3.60 -1.16
N GLU A 71 -11.65 4.86 -0.82
CA GLU A 71 -12.57 5.76 -1.51
C GLU A 71 -11.83 6.99 -2.01
N ASP A 72 -12.36 7.65 -3.03
CA ASP A 72 -11.79 8.87 -3.60
C ASP A 72 -10.33 8.70 -4.01
N VAL A 73 -10.01 7.55 -4.58
CA VAL A 73 -8.63 7.22 -4.98
C VAL A 73 -8.25 8.02 -6.21
N VAL A 74 -7.15 8.78 -6.08
CA VAL A 74 -6.58 9.56 -7.19
C VAL A 74 -5.09 9.27 -7.28
N PHE A 75 -4.62 8.98 -8.48
CA PHE A 75 -3.20 8.81 -8.76
C PHE A 75 -2.64 10.08 -9.38
N HIS A 76 -1.52 10.54 -8.83
CA HIS A 76 -0.80 11.73 -9.28
C HIS A 76 0.58 11.27 -9.78
N HIS A 77 0.75 11.18 -11.09
CA HIS A 77 1.99 10.69 -11.69
C HIS A 77 3.00 11.82 -11.85
N ALA A 78 4.19 11.62 -11.29
CA ALA A 78 5.35 12.45 -11.53
C ALA A 78 6.39 11.64 -12.29
N GLN A 79 7.50 12.27 -12.68
CA GLN A 79 8.52 11.60 -13.49
C GLN A 79 9.08 10.36 -12.80
N GLU A 80 9.51 10.50 -11.55
CA GLU A 80 10.19 9.45 -10.79
C GLU A 80 9.33 8.76 -9.76
N ALA A 81 8.09 9.21 -9.54
CA ALA A 81 7.23 8.68 -8.51
C ALA A 81 5.77 8.86 -8.86
N THR A 82 4.92 8.04 -8.24
CA THR A 82 3.47 8.23 -8.27
C THR A 82 2.98 8.39 -6.84
N PHE A 83 2.08 9.34 -6.65
CA PHE A 83 1.42 9.55 -5.36
C PHE A 83 -0.04 9.14 -5.49
N MET A 84 -0.52 8.37 -4.53
CA MET A 84 -1.93 7.99 -4.44
C MET A 84 -2.54 8.68 -3.23
N THR A 85 -3.63 9.41 -3.43
CA THR A 85 -4.39 10.01 -2.33
C THR A 85 -5.75 9.32 -2.24
N TYR A 86 -6.25 9.15 -1.01
CA TYR A 86 -7.49 8.41 -0.80
C TYR A 86 -8.06 8.65 0.59
N ARG A 87 -9.29 8.19 0.75
CA ARG A 87 -9.93 8.02 2.05
C ARG A 87 -10.06 6.52 2.30
N VAL A 88 -9.74 6.07 3.49
CA VAL A 88 -9.88 4.67 3.88
C VAL A 88 -10.82 4.57 5.07
N THR A 89 -11.79 3.66 4.95
CA THR A 89 -12.75 3.37 6.03
C THR A 89 -12.71 1.88 6.35
N GLY A 90 -13.16 1.54 7.52
CA GLY A 90 -13.23 0.15 7.95
C GLY A 90 -13.75 0.04 9.37
N ILE A 91 -13.67 -1.15 9.91
CA ILE A 91 -14.07 -1.44 11.29
C ILE A 91 -12.86 -2.01 12.02
N ASP A 92 -12.54 -1.42 13.17
CA ASP A 92 -11.50 -1.91 14.07
C ASP A 92 -12.07 -3.09 14.86
N LEU A 93 -11.45 -4.27 14.74
CA LEU A 93 -11.95 -5.48 15.39
C LEU A 93 -11.77 -5.46 16.92
N ALA A 94 -10.80 -4.71 17.43
CA ALA A 94 -10.57 -4.61 18.87
C ALA A 94 -11.68 -3.82 19.57
N THR A 95 -12.16 -2.74 18.95
CA THR A 95 -13.17 -1.86 19.54
C THR A 95 -14.55 -2.02 18.91
N ASN A 96 -14.63 -2.69 17.76
CA ASN A 96 -15.83 -2.80 16.92
C ASN A 96 -16.35 -1.42 16.47
N GLU A 97 -15.46 -0.43 16.40
CA GLU A 97 -15.78 0.92 15.97
C GLU A 97 -15.35 1.14 14.52
N ARG A 98 -16.14 1.96 13.81
CA ARG A 98 -15.79 2.39 12.46
C ARG A 98 -14.68 3.42 12.53
N PHE A 99 -13.68 3.28 11.66
CA PHE A 99 -12.64 4.29 11.49
C PHE A 99 -12.72 4.93 10.11
N GLU A 100 -12.22 6.15 10.01
CA GLU A 100 -12.07 6.87 8.76
C GLU A 100 -10.75 7.65 8.82
N ARG A 101 -9.95 7.52 7.77
CA ARG A 101 -8.62 8.11 7.69
C ARG A 101 -8.36 8.64 6.30
N ILE A 102 -7.42 9.55 6.18
CA ILE A 102 -6.92 10.07 4.91
C ILE A 102 -5.50 9.55 4.72
N GLY A 103 -5.20 9.05 3.52
CA GLY A 103 -3.90 8.50 3.22
C GLY A 103 -3.25 9.13 2.00
N VAL A 104 -1.93 9.16 2.03
CA VAL A 104 -1.09 9.46 0.88
C VAL A 104 -0.05 8.34 0.79
N GLU A 105 0.10 7.77 -0.40
CA GLU A 105 1.12 6.77 -0.66
C GLU A 105 2.04 7.27 -1.75
N ARG A 106 3.34 7.09 -1.55
CA ARG A 106 4.35 7.42 -2.54
C ARG A 106 4.95 6.12 -3.06
N TYR A 107 4.92 5.96 -4.36
CA TYR A 107 5.51 4.81 -5.05
C TYR A 107 6.69 5.25 -5.88
N THR A 108 7.82 4.56 -5.72
CA THR A 108 8.96 4.70 -6.62
C THR A 108 9.15 3.41 -7.42
N PHE A 109 9.94 3.47 -8.46
CA PHE A 109 10.08 2.38 -9.42
C PHE A 109 11.54 2.09 -9.71
N ASP A 110 11.85 0.83 -9.97
CA ASP A 110 13.14 0.40 -10.47
C ASP A 110 12.91 -0.84 -11.33
N ASP A 111 13.57 -0.88 -12.48
CA ASP A 111 13.49 -1.99 -13.43
C ASP A 111 12.04 -2.37 -13.79
N GLY A 112 11.18 -1.36 -13.96
CA GLY A 112 9.79 -1.55 -14.34
C GLY A 112 8.88 -2.08 -13.26
N ARG A 113 9.32 -2.10 -12.01
CA ARG A 113 8.58 -2.61 -10.84
C ARG A 113 8.55 -1.59 -9.73
N ASN A 114 7.62 -1.77 -8.79
CA ASN A 114 7.59 -0.94 -7.58
C ASN A 114 8.83 -1.23 -6.71
N ALA A 115 9.58 -0.19 -6.39
CA ALA A 115 10.77 -0.28 -5.53
C ALA A 115 10.47 0.08 -4.09
N GLU A 116 9.62 1.09 -3.89
CA GLU A 116 9.20 1.54 -2.56
C GLU A 116 7.72 1.84 -2.56
N LYS A 117 7.07 1.52 -1.45
CA LYS A 117 5.73 1.98 -1.12
C LYS A 117 5.82 2.65 0.24
N ASP A 118 5.58 3.96 0.26
CA ASP A 118 5.75 4.78 1.46
C ASP A 118 4.40 5.41 1.79
N VAL A 119 3.81 5.01 2.92
CA VAL A 119 2.42 5.31 3.27
C VAL A 119 2.34 6.25 4.46
N TYR A 120 1.54 7.31 4.31
CA TYR A 120 1.27 8.29 5.36
C TYR A 120 -0.24 8.35 5.59
N ILE A 121 -0.68 7.99 6.79
CA ILE A 121 -2.10 7.93 7.15
C ILE A 121 -2.35 8.79 8.38
N LYS A 122 -3.40 9.60 8.32
CA LYS A 122 -3.84 10.41 9.45
C LYS A 122 -5.35 10.28 9.65
N PRO A 123 -5.83 10.52 10.88
CA PRO A 123 -7.28 10.59 11.13
C PRO A 123 -7.91 11.75 10.37
N VAL A 124 -9.16 11.59 10.06
CA VAL A 124 -9.97 12.64 9.43
C VAL A 124 -10.28 13.74 10.45
#